data_5ebd2df31d4896d65958478224df7297
#
_entry.id   5ebd2df31d4896d65958478224df7297
#
_cell.length_a   1.000
_cell.length_b   1.000
_cell.length_c   1.000
_cell.angle_alpha   90.00
_cell.angle_beta   90.00
_cell.angle_gamma   90.00
#
_symmetry.space_group_name_H-M   'P 1'
#
loop_
_entity.id
_entity.type
_entity.pdbx_description
1 polymer ?
#
loop_
_entity_poly.entity_id
_entity_poly.type
_entity_poly.pdbx_seq_one_letter_code
_entity_poly.pdbx_strand_id
1 'polypeptide(L)'
;ARSRRYVPVIAALLVLPGLAWPYVNGSILQPGAFTKLPSHWEQAADWLDEHAGDSRALVVPATAHGTYTWGSPIDQPFDVLAKSRWAQRDFVPFGTAGSRRALDAVEQALMSGGEVPGLQAYLARAGLHEVVVRNDLDPDQIGYVPPQTVRRTLEASGYRKAAGFGPLVTAGRIPADTPVQVQGLYPRLQAVEIYEPEGAADRPGLVGIDAAADTAVVSGG
;
A
#
# COMPACT_ATOMS: atom_id res chain seq x y z
N ALA A 1 67.28 2.93 6.32
CA ALA A 1 66.73 2.53 5.02
C ALA A 1 65.67 1.37 5.11
N ARG A 2 65.71 0.48 6.12
CA ARG A 2 64.78 -0.65 6.26
C ARG A 2 63.36 -0.26 6.65
N SER A 3 63.13 0.81 7.42
CA SER A 3 61.79 1.18 7.90
C SER A 3 60.87 1.71 6.82
N ARG A 4 61.36 2.36 5.77
CA ARG A 4 60.59 2.87 4.63
C ARG A 4 59.88 1.80 3.82
N ARG A 5 60.38 0.54 3.83
CA ARG A 5 59.75 -0.57 3.09
C ARG A 5 58.46 -1.07 3.68
N TYR A 6 58.22 -0.85 5.00
CA TYR A 6 57.02 -1.30 5.70
C TYR A 6 55.92 -0.25 5.70
N VAL A 7 56.24 1.02 5.36
CA VAL A 7 55.24 2.09 5.31
C VAL A 7 54.03 1.76 4.42
N PRO A 8 54.19 1.29 3.17
CA PRO A 8 53.04 0.94 2.34
C PRO A 8 52.26 -0.26 2.87
N VAL A 9 52.91 -1.22 3.49
CA VAL A 9 52.24 -2.39 4.10
C VAL A 9 51.42 -1.98 5.30
N ILE A 10 51.96 -1.12 6.16
CA ILE A 10 51.24 -0.59 7.34
C ILE A 10 50.09 0.29 6.87
N ALA A 11 50.29 1.13 5.86
CA ALA A 11 49.23 1.95 5.29
C ALA A 11 48.10 1.07 4.70
N ALA A 12 48.42 0.01 3.97
CA ALA A 12 47.43 -0.92 3.44
C ALA A 12 46.67 -1.65 4.55
N LEU A 13 47.34 -2.09 5.60
CA LEU A 13 46.71 -2.74 6.76
C LEU A 13 45.78 -1.83 7.55
N LEU A 14 45.99 -0.51 7.50
CA LEU A 14 45.11 0.46 8.14
C LEU A 14 43.95 0.90 7.23
N VAL A 15 44.20 1.06 5.94
CA VAL A 15 43.21 1.55 4.98
C VAL A 15 42.24 0.45 4.55
N LEU A 16 42.72 -0.79 4.31
CA LEU A 16 41.86 -1.89 3.85
C LEU A 16 40.73 -2.24 4.83
N PRO A 17 40.93 -2.32 6.17
CA PRO A 17 39.83 -2.51 7.10
C PRO A 17 38.82 -1.37 7.08
N GLY A 18 39.31 -0.11 6.94
CA GLY A 18 38.42 1.05 6.82
C GLY A 18 37.55 1.00 5.57
N LEU A 19 38.12 0.61 4.43
CA LEU A 19 37.37 0.42 3.18
C LEU A 19 36.41 -0.80 3.22
N ALA A 20 36.82 -1.87 3.91
CA ALA A 20 35.99 -3.05 4.07
C ALA A 20 34.89 -2.90 5.12
N TRP A 21 35.04 -1.97 6.06
CA TRP A 21 34.13 -1.79 7.19
C TRP A 21 32.67 -1.57 6.78
N PRO A 22 32.34 -0.74 5.75
CA PRO A 22 30.97 -0.57 5.30
C PRO A 22 30.36 -1.87 4.75
N TYR A 23 31.17 -2.76 4.17
CA TYR A 23 30.70 -4.07 3.68
C TYR A 23 30.44 -5.05 4.84
N VAL A 24 31.28 -5.02 5.88
CA VAL A 24 31.17 -5.94 7.00
C VAL A 24 30.00 -5.57 7.92
N ASN A 25 29.74 -4.28 8.13
CA ASN A 25 28.67 -3.80 9.00
C ASN A 25 27.35 -3.55 8.28
N GLY A 26 27.25 -3.84 6.98
CA GLY A 26 26.02 -3.67 6.20
C GLY A 26 25.64 -2.22 5.89
N SER A 27 26.52 -1.24 6.17
CA SER A 27 26.21 0.19 5.92
C SER A 27 26.24 0.60 4.45
N ILE A 28 26.51 -0.36 3.53
CA ILE A 28 26.35 -0.18 2.08
C ILE A 28 24.89 -0.36 1.65
N LEU A 29 24.09 -1.05 2.47
CA LEU A 29 22.68 -1.19 2.15
C LEU A 29 22.04 0.19 2.11
N GLN A 30 21.32 0.45 1.02
CA GLN A 30 20.58 1.70 0.89
C GLN A 30 19.54 1.81 2.01
N PRO A 31 19.20 3.02 2.48
CA PRO A 31 18.08 3.22 3.37
C PRO A 31 16.83 2.56 2.79
N GLY A 32 16.13 1.77 3.60
CA GLY A 32 14.97 1.00 3.15
C GLY A 32 15.28 -0.35 2.51
N ALA A 33 16.55 -0.79 2.48
CA ALA A 33 16.87 -2.15 2.05
C ALA A 33 16.21 -3.19 2.95
N PHE A 34 15.67 -4.24 2.34
CA PHE A 34 15.03 -5.36 3.03
C PHE A 34 15.56 -6.68 2.46
N THR A 35 15.50 -7.74 3.24
CA THR A 35 16.03 -9.06 2.85
C THR A 35 14.95 -10.03 2.42
N LYS A 36 13.71 -9.78 2.84
CA LYS A 36 12.56 -10.64 2.55
C LYS A 36 11.27 -9.82 2.64
N LEU A 37 10.33 -10.10 1.75
CA LEU A 37 8.96 -9.60 1.87
C LEU A 37 8.31 -10.20 3.13
N PRO A 38 7.61 -9.40 3.93
CA PRO A 38 6.89 -9.90 5.09
C PRO A 38 5.78 -10.87 4.70
N SER A 39 5.64 -11.97 5.44
CA SER A 39 4.67 -13.03 5.15
C SER A 39 3.21 -12.58 5.18
N HIS A 40 2.89 -11.48 5.82
CA HIS A 40 1.53 -10.95 5.82
C HIS A 40 1.08 -10.44 4.44
N TRP A 41 2.01 -10.02 3.59
CA TRP A 41 1.71 -9.68 2.21
C TRP A 41 1.45 -10.94 1.37
N GLU A 42 2.21 -12.04 1.61
CA GLU A 42 1.94 -13.34 0.99
C GLU A 42 0.53 -13.83 1.40
N GLN A 43 0.20 -13.78 2.70
CA GLN A 43 -1.12 -14.17 3.21
C GLN A 43 -2.26 -13.33 2.64
N ALA A 44 -2.06 -12.02 2.48
CA ALA A 44 -3.06 -11.15 1.87
C ALA A 44 -3.27 -11.46 0.38
N ALA A 45 -2.20 -11.76 -0.36
CA ALA A 45 -2.27 -12.18 -1.75
C ALA A 45 -3.01 -13.52 -1.90
N ASP A 46 -2.65 -14.52 -1.09
CA ASP A 46 -3.30 -15.83 -1.09
C ASP A 46 -4.80 -15.71 -0.78
N TRP A 47 -5.15 -14.86 0.21
CA TRP A 47 -6.56 -14.62 0.53
C TRP A 47 -7.33 -14.01 -0.65
N LEU A 48 -6.75 -13.03 -1.34
CA LEU A 48 -7.38 -12.43 -2.52
C LEU A 48 -7.50 -13.44 -3.66
N ASP A 49 -6.50 -14.29 -3.87
CA ASP A 49 -6.53 -15.33 -4.90
C ASP A 49 -7.67 -16.35 -4.66
N GLU A 50 -8.03 -16.58 -3.38
CA GLU A 50 -9.12 -17.47 -3.00
C GLU A 50 -10.50 -16.79 -3.02
N HIS A 51 -10.59 -15.47 -2.78
CA HIS A 51 -11.87 -14.80 -2.49
C HIS A 51 -12.28 -13.76 -3.55
N ALA A 52 -11.34 -13.13 -4.25
CA ALA A 52 -11.67 -12.03 -5.16
C ALA A 52 -12.40 -12.49 -6.45
N GLY A 53 -12.24 -13.74 -6.87
CA GLY A 53 -12.85 -14.24 -8.11
C GLY A 53 -12.40 -13.42 -9.33
N ASP A 54 -13.36 -12.92 -10.11
CA ASP A 54 -13.09 -12.09 -11.29
C ASP A 54 -12.99 -10.60 -11.00
N SER A 55 -13.25 -10.16 -9.76
CA SER A 55 -13.13 -8.77 -9.34
C SER A 55 -11.67 -8.32 -9.24
N ARG A 56 -11.47 -7.04 -8.96
CA ARG A 56 -10.17 -6.45 -8.67
C ARG A 56 -10.14 -5.92 -7.26
N ALA A 57 -9.06 -6.15 -6.55
CA ALA A 57 -8.81 -5.49 -5.29
C ALA A 57 -8.23 -4.09 -5.52
N LEU A 58 -8.72 -3.09 -4.79
CA LEU A 58 -8.16 -1.74 -4.79
C LEU A 58 -7.18 -1.60 -3.63
N VAL A 59 -5.94 -1.26 -3.92
CA VAL A 59 -4.90 -1.05 -2.89
C VAL A 59 -4.83 0.42 -2.51
N VAL A 60 -5.02 0.73 -1.23
CA VAL A 60 -5.09 2.09 -0.69
C VAL A 60 -4.30 2.22 0.63
N PRO A 61 -3.96 3.43 1.06
CA PRO A 61 -3.92 4.66 0.28
C PRO A 61 -2.81 4.62 -0.80
N ALA A 62 -2.96 5.40 -1.87
CA ALA A 62 -1.91 5.53 -2.87
C ALA A 62 -0.69 6.25 -2.30
N THR A 63 0.50 5.81 -2.71
CA THR A 63 1.78 6.45 -2.36
C THR A 63 2.64 6.59 -3.61
N ALA A 64 3.53 7.58 -3.62
CA ALA A 64 4.43 7.80 -4.75
C ALA A 64 5.41 6.64 -4.97
N HIS A 65 5.82 6.03 -3.87
CA HIS A 65 6.71 4.86 -3.83
C HIS A 65 6.25 3.92 -2.73
N GLY A 66 6.54 2.65 -2.89
CA GLY A 66 6.29 1.65 -1.85
C GLY A 66 7.28 1.78 -0.70
N THR A 67 7.07 2.77 0.17
CA THR A 67 7.86 2.92 1.40
C THR A 67 7.05 2.41 2.59
N TYR A 68 7.53 1.35 3.18
CA TYR A 68 6.90 0.65 4.31
C TYR A 68 7.78 0.71 5.54
N THR A 69 7.24 0.43 6.69
CA THR A 69 7.99 0.36 7.96
C THR A 69 9.06 -0.74 7.97
N TRP A 70 8.97 -1.70 7.07
CA TRP A 70 9.90 -2.83 6.93
C TRP A 70 10.87 -2.67 5.75
N GLY A 71 10.70 -1.68 4.86
CA GLY A 71 11.58 -1.43 3.73
C GLY A 71 10.94 -0.64 2.60
N SER A 72 11.73 -0.35 1.57
CA SER A 72 11.29 0.43 0.40
C SER A 72 11.51 -0.37 -0.87
N PRO A 73 10.62 -1.30 -1.22
CA PRO A 73 10.76 -2.11 -2.42
C PRO A 73 10.59 -1.33 -3.73
N ILE A 74 10.14 -0.08 -3.70
CA ILE A 74 9.78 0.76 -4.84
C ILE A 74 8.50 0.25 -5.50
N ASP A 75 8.50 -1.01 -5.94
CA ASP A 75 7.32 -1.71 -6.48
C ASP A 75 6.37 -2.15 -5.37
N GLN A 76 5.14 -2.46 -5.74
CA GLN A 76 4.17 -2.93 -4.77
C GLN A 76 4.37 -4.44 -4.51
N PRO A 77 4.19 -4.92 -3.27
CA PRO A 77 4.32 -6.34 -2.98
C PRO A 77 3.43 -7.23 -3.87
N PHE A 78 2.25 -6.76 -4.25
CA PHE A 78 1.34 -7.50 -5.12
C PHE A 78 1.82 -7.66 -6.55
N ASP A 79 2.77 -6.84 -7.03
CA ASP A 79 3.36 -7.02 -8.36
C ASP A 79 4.02 -8.40 -8.53
N VAL A 80 4.52 -8.95 -7.42
CA VAL A 80 5.20 -10.26 -7.42
C VAL A 80 4.44 -11.37 -6.71
N LEU A 81 3.45 -11.04 -5.87
CA LEU A 81 2.74 -11.99 -5.03
C LEU A 81 1.36 -12.35 -5.55
N ALA A 82 0.56 -11.36 -6.02
CA ALA A 82 -0.82 -11.60 -6.36
C ALA A 82 -0.98 -12.27 -7.74
N LYS A 83 -1.81 -13.30 -7.80
CA LYS A 83 -2.33 -13.89 -9.04
C LYS A 83 -3.70 -13.30 -9.39
N SER A 84 -4.45 -12.88 -8.37
CA SER A 84 -5.69 -12.14 -8.53
C SER A 84 -5.46 -10.75 -9.12
N ARG A 85 -6.50 -10.17 -9.69
CA ARG A 85 -6.42 -8.83 -10.27
C ARG A 85 -6.47 -7.78 -9.17
N TRP A 86 -5.62 -6.77 -9.31
CA TRP A 86 -5.62 -5.65 -8.39
C TRP A 86 -5.38 -4.33 -9.13
N ALA A 87 -5.63 -3.22 -8.46
CA ALA A 87 -5.43 -1.88 -8.97
C ALA A 87 -5.02 -0.95 -7.84
N GLN A 88 -4.25 0.06 -8.15
CA GLN A 88 -3.98 1.20 -7.30
C GLN A 88 -3.95 2.46 -8.14
N ARG A 89 -4.06 3.60 -7.48
CA ARG A 89 -3.78 4.87 -8.12
C ARG A 89 -2.31 4.97 -8.43
N ASP A 90 -1.98 5.16 -9.69
CA ASP A 90 -0.60 5.26 -10.13
C ASP A 90 -0.17 6.72 -10.32
N PHE A 91 1.14 6.96 -10.21
CA PHE A 91 1.73 8.26 -10.44
C PHE A 91 2.17 8.39 -11.91
N VAL A 92 2.22 9.62 -12.40
CA VAL A 92 2.70 9.96 -13.73
C VAL A 92 4.11 9.37 -13.97
N PRO A 93 4.39 8.77 -15.14
CA PRO A 93 3.63 8.82 -16.41
C PRO A 93 2.74 7.58 -16.65
N PHE A 94 2.69 6.63 -15.74
CA PHE A 94 2.02 5.35 -15.90
C PHE A 94 0.49 5.51 -15.74
N GLY A 95 -0.28 4.76 -16.46
CA GLY A 95 -1.73 4.81 -16.45
C GLY A 95 -2.36 5.90 -17.34
N THR A 96 -3.59 5.62 -17.82
CA THR A 96 -4.33 6.56 -18.67
C THR A 96 -4.87 7.75 -17.88
N ALA A 97 -5.08 8.88 -18.56
CA ALA A 97 -5.63 10.07 -17.91
C ALA A 97 -7.04 9.82 -17.30
N GLY A 98 -7.84 8.95 -17.93
CA GLY A 98 -9.16 8.56 -17.41
C GLY A 98 -9.06 7.75 -16.11
N SER A 99 -8.23 6.71 -16.11
CA SER A 99 -8.01 5.87 -14.92
C SER A 99 -7.46 6.68 -13.75
N ARG A 100 -6.52 7.59 -14.01
CA ARG A 100 -5.98 8.47 -12.96
C ARG A 100 -7.06 9.36 -12.35
N ARG A 101 -7.86 10.05 -13.18
CA ARG A 101 -8.95 10.91 -12.65
C ARG A 101 -9.95 10.11 -11.83
N ALA A 102 -10.30 8.90 -12.27
CA ALA A 102 -11.21 8.03 -11.54
C ALA A 102 -10.65 7.63 -10.18
N LEU A 103 -9.38 7.19 -10.14
CA LEU A 103 -8.73 6.79 -8.90
C LEU A 103 -8.36 7.99 -8.00
N ASP A 104 -8.03 9.16 -8.57
CA ASP A 104 -7.86 10.41 -7.80
C ASP A 104 -9.13 10.77 -7.05
N ALA A 105 -10.30 10.64 -7.69
CA ALA A 105 -11.58 10.89 -7.04
C ALA A 105 -11.85 9.91 -5.89
N VAL A 106 -11.49 8.63 -6.06
CA VAL A 106 -11.61 7.61 -5.00
C VAL A 106 -10.67 7.92 -3.84
N GLU A 107 -9.40 8.19 -4.10
CA GLU A 107 -8.42 8.53 -3.05
C GLU A 107 -8.86 9.78 -2.26
N GLN A 108 -9.33 10.81 -2.96
CA GLN A 108 -9.85 12.00 -2.32
C GLN A 108 -11.09 11.71 -1.45
N ALA A 109 -11.99 10.87 -1.94
CA ALA A 109 -13.16 10.42 -1.19
C ALA A 109 -12.75 9.65 0.07
N LEU A 110 -11.77 8.74 -0.03
CA LEU A 110 -11.27 7.96 1.08
C LEU A 110 -10.58 8.80 2.18
N MET A 111 -10.08 9.98 1.84
CA MET A 111 -9.50 10.93 2.80
C MET A 111 -10.55 11.75 3.58
N SER A 112 -11.85 11.61 3.30
CA SER A 112 -12.90 12.39 3.98
C SER A 112 -13.05 12.06 5.48
N GLY A 113 -12.74 10.82 5.87
CA GLY A 113 -12.91 10.33 7.25
C GLY A 113 -14.36 10.10 7.65
N GLY A 114 -15.33 10.19 6.73
CA GLY A 114 -16.75 10.02 6.95
C GLY A 114 -17.43 9.26 5.81
N GLU A 115 -18.75 9.17 5.86
CA GLU A 115 -19.56 8.54 4.82
C GLU A 115 -19.36 9.22 3.46
N VAL A 116 -19.20 8.42 2.41
CA VAL A 116 -19.17 8.85 1.01
C VAL A 116 -20.31 8.16 0.28
N PRO A 117 -21.44 8.87 0.06
CA PRO A 117 -22.58 8.30 -0.64
C PRO A 117 -22.22 7.81 -2.03
N GLY A 118 -22.60 6.57 -2.35
CA GLY A 118 -22.35 5.97 -3.66
C GLY A 118 -20.95 5.42 -3.88
N LEU A 119 -20.06 5.41 -2.90
CA LEU A 119 -18.71 4.86 -3.02
C LEU A 119 -18.73 3.39 -3.48
N GLN A 120 -19.57 2.56 -2.84
CA GLN A 120 -19.72 1.15 -3.23
C GLN A 120 -20.15 1.00 -4.70
N ALA A 121 -21.19 1.73 -5.11
CA ALA A 121 -21.70 1.67 -6.46
C ALA A 121 -20.66 2.15 -7.49
N TYR A 122 -19.86 3.16 -7.13
CA TYR A 122 -18.79 3.66 -7.99
C TYR A 122 -17.68 2.62 -8.17
N LEU A 123 -17.20 2.03 -7.08
CA LEU A 123 -16.17 1.00 -7.11
C LEU A 123 -16.67 -0.26 -7.84
N ALA A 124 -17.90 -0.68 -7.56
CA ALA A 124 -18.50 -1.81 -8.26
C ALA A 124 -18.54 -1.63 -9.79
N ARG A 125 -18.92 -0.43 -10.29
CA ARG A 125 -18.90 -0.12 -11.71
C ARG A 125 -17.51 -0.15 -12.32
N ALA A 126 -16.48 0.14 -11.52
CA ALA A 126 -15.07 0.04 -11.94
C ALA A 126 -14.53 -1.40 -11.87
N GLY A 127 -15.35 -2.37 -11.44
CA GLY A 127 -14.93 -3.75 -11.21
C GLY A 127 -14.03 -3.92 -9.99
N LEU A 128 -14.08 -2.94 -9.06
CA LEU A 128 -13.33 -2.95 -7.80
C LEU A 128 -14.29 -3.41 -6.69
N HIS A 129 -13.93 -4.46 -6.00
CA HIS A 129 -14.80 -5.02 -4.95
C HIS A 129 -14.11 -5.02 -3.60
N GLU A 130 -12.98 -5.69 -3.47
CA GLU A 130 -12.17 -5.69 -2.27
C GLU A 130 -11.31 -4.42 -2.18
N VAL A 131 -11.14 -3.89 -0.98
CA VAL A 131 -10.25 -2.75 -0.72
C VAL A 131 -9.18 -3.18 0.28
N VAL A 132 -7.94 -3.15 -0.16
CA VAL A 132 -6.76 -3.50 0.66
C VAL A 132 -6.18 -2.24 1.27
N VAL A 133 -6.24 -2.13 2.58
CA VAL A 133 -5.70 -0.99 3.34
C VAL A 133 -4.31 -1.33 3.87
N ARG A 134 -3.32 -0.54 3.48
CA ARG A 134 -1.92 -0.67 3.87
C ARG A 134 -1.65 0.12 5.14
N ASN A 135 -1.65 -0.53 6.29
CA ASN A 135 -1.40 0.11 7.57
C ASN A 135 0.10 0.18 7.92
N ASP A 136 0.93 -0.61 7.24
CA ASP A 136 2.38 -0.70 7.44
C ASP A 136 3.20 0.27 6.57
N LEU A 137 2.55 1.26 5.96
CA LEU A 137 3.24 2.34 5.26
C LEU A 137 4.06 3.19 6.24
N ASP A 138 5.22 3.64 5.79
CA ASP A 138 6.06 4.56 6.55
C ASP A 138 5.35 5.91 6.71
N PRO A 139 5.05 6.36 7.93
CA PRO A 139 4.36 7.63 8.16
C PRO A 139 5.22 8.86 7.82
N ASP A 140 6.51 8.70 7.63
CA ASP A 140 7.43 9.79 7.29
C ASP A 140 7.57 10.02 5.78
N GLN A 141 6.96 9.15 4.96
CA GLN A 141 7.00 9.33 3.50
C GLN A 141 6.16 10.53 3.04
N ILE A 142 6.56 11.10 1.88
CA ILE A 142 5.82 12.20 1.26
C ILE A 142 4.45 11.70 0.78
N GLY A 143 3.40 12.47 1.09
CA GLY A 143 2.03 12.14 0.69
C GLY A 143 1.39 11.03 1.54
N TYR A 144 1.95 10.74 2.72
CA TYR A 144 1.36 9.79 3.63
C TYR A 144 -0.08 10.18 4.02
N VAL A 145 -1.00 9.26 3.81
CA VAL A 145 -2.40 9.37 4.25
C VAL A 145 -2.60 8.43 5.43
N PRO A 146 -3.09 8.90 6.57
CA PRO A 146 -3.34 8.05 7.72
C PRO A 146 -4.35 6.94 7.40
N PRO A 147 -3.97 5.65 7.46
CA PRO A 147 -4.86 4.54 7.12
C PRO A 147 -6.14 4.50 7.95
N GLN A 148 -6.09 4.98 9.20
CA GLN A 148 -7.28 5.11 10.04
C GLN A 148 -8.36 6.03 9.46
N THR A 149 -7.99 7.03 8.65
CA THR A 149 -8.95 7.90 7.96
C THR A 149 -9.64 7.12 6.84
N VAL A 150 -8.85 6.40 6.04
CA VAL A 150 -9.35 5.50 4.99
C VAL A 150 -10.32 4.47 5.57
N ARG A 151 -9.90 3.80 6.65
CA ARG A 151 -10.73 2.82 7.35
C ARG A 151 -12.07 3.40 7.79
N ARG A 152 -12.07 4.59 8.45
CA ARG A 152 -13.31 5.25 8.87
C ARG A 152 -14.24 5.55 7.71
N THR A 153 -13.69 6.03 6.59
CA THR A 153 -14.48 6.27 5.39
C THR A 153 -15.10 4.99 4.86
N LEU A 154 -14.33 3.91 4.78
CA LEU A 154 -14.82 2.62 4.31
C LEU A 154 -15.95 2.10 5.20
N GLU A 155 -15.75 2.05 6.52
CA GLU A 155 -16.75 1.59 7.48
C GLU A 155 -18.02 2.46 7.43
N ALA A 156 -17.88 3.78 7.37
CA ALA A 156 -19.03 4.70 7.24
C ALA A 156 -19.74 4.58 5.90
N SER A 157 -19.06 4.11 4.85
CA SER A 157 -19.60 3.93 3.50
C SER A 157 -20.09 2.50 3.23
N GLY A 158 -20.29 1.70 4.27
CA GLY A 158 -20.87 0.36 4.18
C GLY A 158 -19.88 -0.72 3.75
N TYR A 159 -18.61 -0.56 4.07
CA TYR A 159 -17.62 -1.62 3.98
C TYR A 159 -17.37 -2.23 5.36
N ARG A 160 -17.16 -3.54 5.40
CA ARG A 160 -16.73 -4.26 6.60
C ARG A 160 -15.34 -4.87 6.41
N LYS A 161 -14.60 -5.00 7.48
CA LYS A 161 -13.35 -5.73 7.46
C LYS A 161 -13.63 -7.22 7.24
N ALA A 162 -13.10 -7.77 6.15
CA ALA A 162 -13.18 -9.19 5.80
C ALA A 162 -12.01 -9.98 6.37
N ALA A 163 -10.78 -9.43 6.27
CA ALA A 163 -9.57 -10.10 6.75
C ALA A 163 -8.54 -9.10 7.25
N GLY A 164 -7.54 -9.63 7.97
CA GLY A 164 -6.41 -8.82 8.40
C GLY A 164 -5.19 -9.68 8.67
N PHE A 165 -4.01 -9.18 8.29
CA PHE A 165 -2.77 -9.92 8.27
C PHE A 165 -1.63 -9.11 8.88
N GLY A 166 -0.69 -9.83 9.47
CA GLY A 166 0.54 -9.26 10.01
C GLY A 166 0.41 -8.70 11.43
N PRO A 167 1.50 -8.10 11.91
CA PRO A 167 1.54 -7.54 13.25
C PRO A 167 0.61 -6.32 13.38
N LEU A 168 0.28 -5.98 14.61
CA LEU A 168 -0.39 -4.73 14.91
C LEU A 168 0.60 -3.58 14.79
N VAL A 169 0.33 -2.66 13.89
CA VAL A 169 1.09 -1.43 13.68
C VAL A 169 0.31 -0.22 14.18
N THR A 170 1.01 0.84 14.55
CA THR A 170 0.35 2.09 14.93
C THR A 170 -0.15 2.80 13.67
N ALA A 171 -1.45 3.09 13.63
CA ALA A 171 -2.05 3.81 12.51
C ALA A 171 -1.80 5.32 12.65
N GLY A 172 -0.92 5.84 11.83
CA GLY A 172 -0.63 7.27 11.74
C GLY A 172 0.70 7.68 12.37
N ARG A 173 1.08 8.92 12.08
CA ARG A 173 2.29 9.51 12.65
C ARG A 173 2.02 9.91 14.10
N ILE A 174 2.88 9.45 15.00
CA ILE A 174 2.92 9.93 16.38
C ILE A 174 3.98 11.03 16.44
N PRO A 175 3.63 12.29 16.76
CA PRO A 175 4.63 13.34 16.99
C PRO A 175 5.65 12.93 18.05
N ALA A 176 6.91 13.30 17.86
CA ALA A 176 8.01 12.87 18.75
C ALA A 176 7.85 13.39 20.19
N ASP A 177 7.13 14.49 20.37
CA ASP A 177 6.83 15.13 21.66
C ASP A 177 5.56 14.58 22.33
N THR A 178 4.89 13.59 21.71
CA THR A 178 3.68 13.00 22.29
C THR A 178 4.00 12.25 23.58
N PRO A 179 3.34 12.57 24.70
CA PRO A 179 3.52 11.85 25.97
C PRO A 179 3.23 10.34 25.80
N VAL A 180 4.02 9.51 26.48
CA VAL A 180 3.91 8.02 26.38
C VAL A 180 2.49 7.53 26.71
N GLN A 181 1.81 8.17 27.68
CA GLN A 181 0.44 7.84 28.06
C GLN A 181 -0.55 8.06 26.90
N VAL A 182 -0.29 9.07 26.04
CA VAL A 182 -1.12 9.38 24.87
C VAL A 182 -0.75 8.49 23.70
N GLN A 183 0.52 8.10 23.55
CA GLN A 183 0.93 7.18 22.49
C GLN A 183 0.17 5.86 22.54
N GLY A 184 -0.13 5.35 23.73
CA GLY A 184 -0.93 4.15 23.93
C GLY A 184 -2.40 4.25 23.49
N LEU A 185 -2.91 5.45 23.23
CA LEU A 185 -4.27 5.70 22.77
C LEU A 185 -4.38 5.66 21.23
N TYR A 186 -3.27 5.67 20.51
CA TYR A 186 -3.30 5.55 19.05
C TYR A 186 -3.79 4.15 18.66
N PRO A 187 -4.74 4.07 17.72
CA PRO A 187 -5.27 2.78 17.29
C PRO A 187 -4.16 1.92 16.67
N ARG A 188 -4.20 0.65 17.01
CA ARG A 188 -3.32 -0.36 16.42
C ARG A 188 -4.12 -1.22 15.46
N LEU A 189 -3.67 -1.30 14.23
CA LEU A 189 -4.30 -2.02 13.13
C LEU A 189 -3.36 -3.12 12.65
N GLN A 190 -3.92 -4.18 12.07
CA GLN A 190 -3.09 -5.18 11.41
C GLN A 190 -2.37 -4.56 10.20
N ALA A 191 -1.15 -5.00 9.92
CA ALA A 191 -0.30 -4.41 8.89
C ALA A 191 -0.99 -4.26 7.54
N VAL A 192 -1.78 -5.26 7.15
CA VAL A 192 -2.65 -5.24 5.97
C VAL A 192 -4.06 -5.64 6.38
N GLU A 193 -5.05 -4.85 6.00
CA GLU A 193 -6.46 -5.16 6.21
C GLU A 193 -7.22 -5.15 4.89
N ILE A 194 -8.13 -6.11 4.73
CA ILE A 194 -8.98 -6.22 3.54
C ILE A 194 -10.42 -5.94 3.95
N TYR A 195 -11.05 -5.06 3.18
CA TYR A 195 -12.44 -4.64 3.35
C TYR A 195 -13.25 -5.08 2.15
N GLU A 196 -14.49 -5.46 2.38
CA GLU A 196 -15.48 -5.78 1.35
C GLU A 196 -16.79 -5.04 1.63
N PRO A 197 -17.62 -4.75 0.61
CA PRO A 197 -18.90 -4.07 0.82
C PRO A 197 -19.83 -4.94 1.67
N GLU A 198 -20.59 -4.30 2.56
CA GLU A 198 -21.67 -4.93 3.31
C GLU A 198 -22.84 -5.24 2.37
N GLY A 199 -23.39 -6.45 2.51
CA GLY A 199 -24.50 -6.93 1.71
C GLY A 199 -24.06 -7.87 0.59
N ALA A 200 -24.99 -8.62 0.03
CA ALA A 200 -24.77 -9.50 -1.09
C ALA A 200 -24.64 -8.63 -2.36
N ALA A 201 -23.49 -8.02 -2.53
CA ALA A 201 -23.16 -7.44 -3.81
C ALA A 201 -23.00 -8.62 -4.78
N ASP A 202 -23.88 -8.72 -5.77
CA ASP A 202 -23.53 -9.41 -6.99
C ASP A 202 -22.22 -8.81 -7.44
N ARG A 203 -21.13 -9.59 -7.38
CA ARG A 203 -19.83 -9.12 -7.85
C ARG A 203 -20.00 -8.71 -9.31
N PRO A 204 -19.86 -7.42 -9.63
CA PRO A 204 -20.10 -7.00 -11.00
C PRO A 204 -19.09 -7.71 -11.89
N GLY A 205 -19.58 -8.40 -12.91
CA GLY A 205 -18.71 -8.92 -13.95
C GLY A 205 -17.96 -7.76 -14.61
N LEU A 206 -16.76 -8.03 -15.13
CA LEU A 206 -15.97 -7.03 -15.85
C LEU A 206 -16.68 -6.46 -17.08
N VAL A 207 -17.69 -7.18 -17.59
CA VAL A 207 -18.52 -6.80 -18.74
C VAL A 207 -19.96 -7.17 -18.45
N GLY A 208 -20.84 -6.18 -18.43
CA GLY A 208 -22.29 -6.37 -18.45
C GLY A 208 -22.80 -6.33 -19.89
N ILE A 209 -23.75 -7.19 -20.21
CA ILE A 209 -24.49 -7.12 -21.49
C ILE A 209 -25.93 -6.78 -21.15
N ASP A 210 -26.35 -5.58 -21.49
CA ASP A 210 -27.73 -5.12 -21.34
C ASP A 210 -28.47 -5.26 -22.68
N ALA A 211 -29.79 -5.48 -22.63
CA ALA A 211 -30.60 -5.51 -23.83
C ALA A 211 -30.63 -4.11 -24.46
N ALA A 212 -30.50 -4.03 -25.78
CA ALA A 212 -30.47 -2.74 -26.50
C ALA A 212 -31.74 -1.90 -26.25
N ALA A 213 -32.86 -2.56 -25.90
CA ALA A 213 -34.12 -1.90 -25.54
C ALA A 213 -34.07 -1.14 -24.22
N ASP A 214 -33.15 -1.54 -23.31
CA ASP A 214 -33.01 -0.97 -22.00
C ASP A 214 -31.85 0.06 -21.93
N THR A 215 -31.24 0.34 -23.09
CA THR A 215 -30.06 1.23 -23.17
C THR A 215 -30.47 2.61 -23.69
N ALA A 216 -30.22 3.65 -22.92
CA ALA A 216 -30.36 5.03 -23.37
C ALA A 216 -29.11 5.48 -24.14
N VAL A 217 -29.30 5.91 -25.38
CA VAL A 217 -28.21 6.53 -26.17
C VAL A 217 -28.14 8.00 -25.82
N VAL A 218 -27.05 8.40 -25.16
CA VAL A 218 -26.76 9.81 -24.89
C VAL A 218 -25.69 10.29 -25.87
N SER A 219 -26.09 11.17 -26.81
CA SER A 219 -25.15 11.89 -27.67
C SER A 219 -24.87 13.25 -27.04
N GLY A 220 -23.63 13.48 -26.58
CA GLY A 220 -23.16 14.74 -26.08
C GLY A 220 -21.80 15.06 -26.69
N GLY A 221 -21.61 16.30 -27.07
CA GLY A 221 -20.36 16.84 -27.59
C GLY A 221 -19.43 17.29 -26.47
#